data_afd4212386a7db9700b63c8da5321606
#
_entry.id   afd4212386a7db9700b63c8da5321606
#
_cell.length_a   1.000
_cell.length_b   1.000
_cell.length_c   1.000
_cell.angle_alpha   90.00
_cell.angle_beta   90.00
_cell.angle_gamma   90.00
#
_symmetry.space_group_name_H-M   'P 1'
#
loop_
_entity.id
_entity.type
_entity.pdbx_description
1 polymer ?
#
loop_
_entity_poly.entity_id
_entity_poly.type
_entity_poly.pdbx_seq_one_letter_code
_entity_poly.pdbx_strand_id
1 'polypeptide(L)'
;MKKKIFLAGLMGSAVLLAACGGGDDNGGGASAPAANSTGTATPTTTAAFSCPSDYKKMSLSNSSVIANANLNLRTDDGIAVLTIKTPADGKTGDLIICLGKPNPVPAGVKADYVYEVKSSSDLHAMASSTLTLNFTTNTVPNPNPPVIEFADVSNGAVTYKSLTQGASYATAPNYTLAASAQDSGLYVVRLTK
;
A
#
# COMPACT_ATOMS: atom_id res chain seq x y z
N MET A 1 -12.92 -42.63 -6.79
CA MET A 1 -13.53 -43.22 -5.58
C MET A 1 -13.00 -42.50 -4.34
N LYS A 2 -13.93 -42.22 -3.41
CA LYS A 2 -13.80 -41.68 -2.05
C LYS A 2 -13.75 -40.14 -1.92
N LYS A 3 -14.99 -39.60 -1.85
CA LYS A 3 -15.37 -38.35 -1.18
C LYS A 3 -14.99 -38.45 0.32
N LYS A 4 -14.46 -37.37 0.88
CA LYS A 4 -14.55 -37.08 2.30
C LYS A 4 -15.08 -35.65 2.50
N ILE A 5 -16.31 -35.62 2.92
CA ILE A 5 -17.04 -34.49 3.49
C ILE A 5 -16.56 -34.35 4.93
N PHE A 6 -16.18 -33.16 5.36
CA PHE A 6 -16.14 -32.82 6.79
C PHE A 6 -16.99 -31.59 7.03
N LEU A 7 -17.89 -31.83 7.98
CA LEU A 7 -19.00 -31.01 8.41
C LEU A 7 -18.58 -30.18 9.64
N ALA A 8 -19.11 -28.97 9.71
CA ALA A 8 -19.57 -28.23 10.87
C ALA A 8 -18.59 -27.87 12.01
N GLY A 9 -18.56 -26.60 12.31
CA GLY A 9 -18.13 -26.01 13.58
C GLY A 9 -18.70 -24.63 13.74
N LEU A 10 -19.99 -24.57 14.11
CA LEU A 10 -20.70 -23.34 14.50
C LEU A 10 -20.39 -23.10 15.98
N MET A 11 -19.78 -21.99 16.35
CA MET A 11 -19.78 -21.50 17.73
C MET A 11 -19.95 -19.99 17.76
N GLY A 12 -21.08 -19.62 18.31
CA GLY A 12 -21.54 -18.30 18.63
C GLY A 12 -20.74 -17.67 19.78
N SER A 13 -20.63 -16.35 19.71
CA SER A 13 -20.14 -15.55 20.82
C SER A 13 -21.16 -14.48 21.17
N ALA A 14 -21.56 -14.51 22.40
CA ALA A 14 -22.57 -13.70 23.03
C ALA A 14 -22.14 -12.23 23.16
N VAL A 15 -23.07 -11.33 22.87
CA VAL A 15 -22.99 -9.91 23.12
C VAL A 15 -23.38 -9.67 24.60
N LEU A 16 -22.50 -9.09 25.38
CA LEU A 16 -22.81 -8.56 26.71
C LEU A 16 -23.14 -7.07 26.60
N LEU A 17 -24.41 -6.73 26.67
CA LEU A 17 -24.88 -5.38 26.95
C LEU A 17 -24.78 -5.10 28.46
N ALA A 18 -23.92 -4.19 28.85
CA ALA A 18 -23.90 -3.61 30.18
C ALA A 18 -24.86 -2.42 30.19
N ALA A 19 -26.01 -2.63 30.82
CA ALA A 19 -26.92 -1.56 31.18
C ALA A 19 -26.41 -0.85 32.44
N CYS A 20 -26.22 0.47 32.38
CA CYS A 20 -25.96 1.29 33.54
C CYS A 20 -27.31 1.76 34.10
N GLY A 21 -27.61 1.25 35.29
CA GLY A 21 -28.85 1.55 36.03
C GLY A 21 -28.78 2.93 36.67
N GLY A 22 -29.96 3.56 36.72
CA GLY A 22 -30.19 4.84 37.38
C GLY A 22 -30.20 4.70 38.92
N GLY A 23 -29.85 5.81 39.56
CA GLY A 23 -30.06 6.04 41.00
C GLY A 23 -30.60 7.46 41.15
N ASP A 24 -31.86 7.58 41.55
CA ASP A 24 -32.48 8.77 42.03
C ASP A 24 -31.98 9.06 43.46
N ASP A 25 -31.52 10.29 43.71
CA ASP A 25 -31.60 10.84 45.05
C ASP A 25 -31.83 12.37 45.01
N ASN A 26 -32.84 12.71 45.71
CA ASN A 26 -33.52 13.99 45.91
C ASN A 26 -32.69 14.87 46.84
N GLY A 27 -32.50 16.16 46.51
CA GLY A 27 -31.90 17.12 47.42
C GLY A 27 -31.74 18.49 46.80
N GLY A 28 -32.62 19.41 47.16
CA GLY A 28 -32.76 20.74 46.61
C GLY A 28 -31.57 21.68 46.88
N GLY A 29 -31.44 22.69 46.04
CA GLY A 29 -30.62 23.87 46.33
C GLY A 29 -30.03 24.56 45.11
N ALA A 30 -30.57 25.75 44.83
CA ALA A 30 -29.96 26.90 44.16
C ALA A 30 -29.48 26.76 42.70
N SER A 31 -30.22 27.45 41.87
CA SER A 31 -29.96 27.79 40.48
C SER A 31 -28.60 28.50 40.31
N ALA A 32 -27.70 27.89 39.57
CA ALA A 32 -26.61 28.57 38.88
C ALA A 32 -26.85 28.45 37.36
N PRO A 33 -26.61 29.49 36.54
CA PRO A 33 -26.88 29.40 35.12
C PRO A 33 -25.94 28.38 34.46
N ALA A 34 -26.54 27.45 33.71
CA ALA A 34 -25.83 26.50 32.91
C ALA A 34 -24.94 27.23 31.88
N ALA A 35 -23.64 27.12 32.06
CA ALA A 35 -22.71 27.47 31.03
C ALA A 35 -22.85 26.40 29.91
N ASN A 36 -23.47 26.83 28.82
CA ASN A 36 -23.64 26.07 27.61
C ASN A 36 -22.23 25.91 26.98
N SER A 37 -21.49 24.95 27.40
CA SER A 37 -20.24 24.56 26.72
C SER A 37 -20.60 23.88 25.41
N THR A 38 -20.88 24.68 24.40
CA THR A 38 -20.83 24.24 22.99
C THR A 38 -19.39 23.79 22.75
N GLY A 39 -19.11 22.52 23.01
CA GLY A 39 -17.88 21.85 22.56
C GLY A 39 -17.88 21.93 21.04
N THR A 40 -17.23 22.95 20.51
CA THR A 40 -16.89 23.01 19.09
C THR A 40 -15.94 21.85 18.83
N ALA A 41 -16.48 20.75 18.33
CA ALA A 41 -15.66 19.68 17.80
C ALA A 41 -14.80 20.28 16.69
N THR A 42 -13.53 20.48 16.98
CA THR A 42 -12.55 20.88 15.97
C THR A 42 -12.58 19.81 14.89
N PRO A 43 -12.93 20.12 13.63
CA PRO A 43 -12.87 19.12 12.58
C PRO A 43 -11.44 18.64 12.49
N THR A 44 -11.22 17.36 12.80
CA THR A 44 -9.95 16.70 12.55
C THR A 44 -9.77 16.68 11.03
N THR A 45 -9.05 17.65 10.51
CA THR A 45 -8.70 17.70 9.09
C THR A 45 -7.80 16.51 8.83
N THR A 46 -8.34 15.43 8.31
CA THR A 46 -7.54 14.31 7.79
C THR A 46 -6.64 14.91 6.72
N ALA A 47 -5.34 14.91 6.96
CA ALA A 47 -4.38 15.46 6.00
C ALA A 47 -4.60 14.78 4.65
N ALA A 48 -4.83 15.59 3.62
CA ALA A 48 -5.04 15.08 2.27
C ALA A 48 -3.77 14.33 1.82
N PHE A 49 -3.96 13.16 1.21
CA PHE A 49 -2.86 12.36 0.69
C PHE A 49 -2.07 13.18 -0.35
N SER A 50 -0.76 13.24 -0.20
CA SER A 50 0.13 13.91 -1.13
C SER A 50 1.37 13.06 -1.41
N CYS A 51 1.87 13.13 -2.66
CA CYS A 51 3.15 12.53 -3.00
C CYS A 51 4.30 13.37 -2.42
N PRO A 52 5.41 12.74 -1.99
CA PRO A 52 6.66 13.45 -1.77
C PRO A 52 7.08 14.24 -3.03
N SER A 53 7.76 15.36 -2.84
CA SER A 53 8.09 16.30 -3.93
C SER A 53 8.96 15.71 -5.05
N ASP A 54 9.78 14.74 -4.70
CA ASP A 54 10.71 14.01 -5.57
C ASP A 54 10.11 12.75 -6.21
N TYR A 55 8.83 12.46 -5.91
CA TYR A 55 8.13 11.31 -6.48
C TYR A 55 7.32 11.72 -7.71
N LYS A 56 7.27 10.83 -8.68
CA LYS A 56 6.33 10.94 -9.79
C LYS A 56 4.93 10.68 -9.31
N LYS A 57 3.98 11.47 -9.81
CA LYS A 57 2.57 11.43 -9.42
C LYS A 57 1.70 11.10 -10.62
N MET A 58 0.75 10.20 -10.41
CA MET A 58 -0.39 9.93 -11.29
C MET A 58 -1.67 10.16 -10.50
N SER A 59 -2.63 10.85 -11.11
CA SER A 59 -3.97 11.04 -10.53
C SER A 59 -4.99 10.43 -11.48
N LEU A 60 -5.83 9.55 -10.96
CA LEU A 60 -6.93 8.93 -11.68
C LEU A 60 -8.24 9.44 -11.10
N SER A 61 -9.24 9.63 -11.95
CA SER A 61 -10.61 9.92 -11.53
C SER A 61 -11.58 9.20 -12.44
N ASN A 62 -12.75 8.85 -11.94
CA ASN A 62 -13.76 8.11 -12.71
C ASN A 62 -14.19 8.81 -14.00
N SER A 63 -14.01 10.13 -14.10
CA SER A 63 -14.37 10.93 -15.28
C SER A 63 -13.33 10.90 -16.41
N SER A 64 -12.12 10.42 -16.13
CA SER A 64 -10.98 10.52 -17.07
C SER A 64 -10.31 9.19 -17.40
N VAL A 65 -10.79 8.08 -16.82
CA VAL A 65 -10.14 6.78 -16.97
C VAL A 65 -10.76 5.99 -18.11
N ILE A 66 -9.90 5.45 -18.97
CA ILE A 66 -10.27 4.54 -20.05
C ILE A 66 -10.22 3.11 -19.50
N ALA A 67 -11.27 2.31 -19.76
CA ALA A 67 -11.34 0.90 -19.41
C ALA A 67 -10.21 0.09 -20.08
N ASN A 68 -9.62 -0.85 -19.34
CA ASN A 68 -8.53 -1.74 -19.81
C ASN A 68 -7.28 -1.01 -20.31
N ALA A 69 -7.09 0.26 -19.95
CA ALA A 69 -5.91 1.03 -20.35
C ALA A 69 -4.70 0.67 -19.50
N ASN A 70 -3.51 0.70 -20.11
CA ASN A 70 -2.24 0.64 -19.40
C ASN A 70 -1.72 2.06 -19.21
N LEU A 71 -1.52 2.43 -17.95
CA LEU A 71 -0.99 3.73 -17.54
C LEU A 71 0.39 3.51 -16.92
N ASN A 72 1.36 4.33 -17.31
CA ASN A 72 2.74 4.17 -16.88
C ASN A 72 3.20 5.38 -16.07
N LEU A 73 3.81 5.11 -14.93
CA LEU A 73 4.50 6.09 -14.10
C LEU A 73 5.97 5.70 -14.04
N ARG A 74 6.86 6.61 -14.45
CA ARG A 74 8.31 6.33 -14.57
C ARG A 74 9.11 7.28 -13.69
N THR A 75 10.08 6.76 -12.97
CA THR A 75 11.04 7.55 -12.18
C THR A 75 12.00 8.36 -13.07
N ASP A 76 12.56 9.45 -12.51
CA ASP A 76 13.49 10.33 -13.25
C ASP A 76 14.80 9.64 -13.65
N ASP A 77 15.26 8.69 -12.81
CA ASP A 77 16.43 7.86 -13.14
C ASP A 77 16.16 6.85 -14.25
N GLY A 78 14.89 6.73 -14.66
CA GLY A 78 14.45 5.83 -15.73
C GLY A 78 14.51 4.35 -15.39
N ILE A 79 14.86 3.99 -14.15
CA ILE A 79 15.01 2.60 -13.70
C ILE A 79 13.65 1.97 -13.39
N ALA A 80 12.81 2.64 -12.59
CA ALA A 80 11.52 2.09 -12.19
C ALA A 80 10.38 2.59 -13.07
N VAL A 81 9.53 1.64 -13.48
CA VAL A 81 8.27 1.90 -14.20
C VAL A 81 7.15 1.14 -13.52
N LEU A 82 6.16 1.86 -13.03
CA LEU A 82 4.93 1.27 -12.51
C LEU A 82 3.87 1.31 -13.61
N THR A 83 3.40 0.15 -14.03
CA THR A 83 2.32 0.00 -15.02
C THR A 83 1.04 -0.39 -14.29
N ILE A 84 0.02 0.44 -14.38
CA ILE A 84 -1.31 0.21 -13.84
C ILE A 84 -2.24 -0.13 -14.99
N LYS A 85 -2.91 -1.27 -14.91
CA LYS A 85 -4.01 -1.61 -15.82
C LYS A 85 -5.33 -1.26 -15.16
N THR A 86 -6.09 -0.41 -15.81
CA THR A 86 -7.40 0.01 -15.30
C THR A 86 -8.43 -1.12 -15.39
N PRO A 87 -9.46 -1.14 -14.53
CA PRO A 87 -10.53 -2.13 -14.58
C PRO A 87 -11.30 -2.11 -15.91
N ALA A 88 -11.96 -3.22 -16.24
CA ALA A 88 -12.74 -3.36 -17.46
C ALA A 88 -13.96 -2.42 -17.52
N ASP A 89 -14.48 -2.02 -16.38
CA ASP A 89 -15.58 -1.04 -16.25
C ASP A 89 -15.09 0.42 -16.18
N GLY A 90 -13.77 0.66 -16.18
CA GLY A 90 -13.15 1.97 -16.09
C GLY A 90 -13.30 2.66 -14.74
N LYS A 91 -13.85 1.99 -13.72
CA LYS A 91 -14.08 2.58 -12.40
C LYS A 91 -12.84 2.42 -11.51
N THR A 92 -12.12 3.50 -11.32
CA THR A 92 -10.92 3.52 -10.48
C THR A 92 -11.12 4.23 -9.13
N GLY A 93 -12.25 4.95 -8.96
CA GLY A 93 -12.35 5.94 -7.88
C GLY A 93 -11.38 7.09 -8.10
N ASP A 94 -11.32 7.98 -7.11
CA ASP A 94 -10.28 9.01 -7.07
C ASP A 94 -9.04 8.40 -6.42
N LEU A 95 -8.00 8.20 -7.23
CA LEU A 95 -6.78 7.51 -6.82
C LEU A 95 -5.56 8.36 -7.19
N ILE A 96 -4.72 8.61 -6.21
CA ILE A 96 -3.41 9.22 -6.39
C ILE A 96 -2.35 8.15 -6.16
N ILE A 97 -1.44 8.01 -7.10
CA ILE A 97 -0.32 7.05 -7.05
C ILE A 97 0.97 7.83 -7.16
N CYS A 98 1.93 7.49 -6.31
CA CYS A 98 3.27 8.07 -6.30
C CYS A 98 4.29 6.95 -6.49
N LEU A 99 5.29 7.19 -7.31
CA LEU A 99 6.44 6.31 -7.48
C LEU A 99 7.72 7.12 -7.34
N GLY A 100 8.62 6.70 -6.50
CA GLY A 100 9.89 7.40 -6.31
C GLY A 100 10.93 6.57 -5.58
N LYS A 101 12.06 7.19 -5.36
CA LYS A 101 13.18 6.64 -4.60
C LYS A 101 13.18 7.28 -3.23
N PRO A 102 12.97 6.52 -2.14
CA PRO A 102 12.92 7.12 -0.81
C PRO A 102 14.27 7.76 -0.46
N ASN A 103 14.22 8.98 0.03
CA ASN A 103 15.41 9.70 0.48
C ASN A 103 15.11 10.41 1.82
N PRO A 104 15.70 9.94 2.95
CA PRO A 104 16.60 8.79 3.05
C PRO A 104 15.91 7.44 2.87
N VAL A 105 16.67 6.41 2.50
CA VAL A 105 16.19 5.03 2.54
C VAL A 105 15.89 4.68 4.00
N PRO A 106 14.73 4.04 4.29
CA PRO A 106 14.38 3.67 5.66
C PRO A 106 15.44 2.83 6.35
N ALA A 107 15.67 3.12 7.63
CA ALA A 107 16.70 2.45 8.42
C ALA A 107 16.51 0.93 8.43
N GLY A 108 17.61 0.19 8.29
CA GLY A 108 17.60 -1.27 8.26
C GLY A 108 17.35 -1.90 6.89
N VAL A 109 16.84 -1.16 5.90
CA VAL A 109 16.70 -1.66 4.52
C VAL A 109 18.08 -1.80 3.89
N LYS A 110 18.44 -3.04 3.55
CA LYS A 110 19.71 -3.38 2.89
C LYS A 110 19.38 -3.89 1.49
N ALA A 111 19.50 -3.05 0.48
CA ALA A 111 19.22 -3.40 -0.90
C ALA A 111 20.00 -2.48 -1.85
N ASP A 112 20.26 -2.98 -3.06
CA ASP A 112 20.99 -2.25 -4.09
C ASP A 112 20.07 -1.28 -4.83
N TYR A 113 18.81 -1.66 -4.99
CA TYR A 113 17.76 -0.81 -5.58
C TYR A 113 16.57 -0.75 -4.65
N VAL A 114 16.10 0.46 -4.36
CA VAL A 114 14.95 0.72 -3.48
C VAL A 114 14.03 1.72 -4.14
N TYR A 115 12.78 1.34 -4.36
CA TYR A 115 11.72 2.20 -4.86
C TYR A 115 10.49 2.09 -3.95
N GLU A 116 9.75 3.16 -3.85
CA GLU A 116 8.53 3.21 -3.05
C GLU A 116 7.34 3.52 -3.94
N VAL A 117 6.29 2.72 -3.77
CA VAL A 117 4.96 2.99 -4.30
C VAL A 117 4.09 3.47 -3.16
N LYS A 118 3.42 4.60 -3.32
CA LYS A 118 2.38 5.08 -2.40
C LYS A 118 1.09 5.28 -3.17
N SER A 119 -0.03 5.01 -2.53
CA SER A 119 -1.34 5.26 -3.11
C SER A 119 -2.31 5.80 -2.07
N SER A 120 -3.22 6.66 -2.49
CA SER A 120 -4.27 7.20 -1.63
C SER A 120 -5.38 6.20 -1.33
N SER A 121 -5.45 5.11 -2.09
CA SER A 121 -6.43 4.03 -1.96
C SER A 121 -5.80 2.71 -2.38
N ASP A 122 -6.51 1.62 -2.17
CA ASP A 122 -6.06 0.27 -2.46
C ASP A 122 -5.84 0.05 -3.97
N LEU A 123 -4.63 -0.38 -4.36
CA LEU A 123 -4.29 -0.72 -5.74
C LEU A 123 -4.86 -2.07 -6.20
N HIS A 124 -5.35 -2.91 -5.27
CA HIS A 124 -6.05 -4.15 -5.62
C HIS A 124 -7.37 -3.90 -6.37
N ALA A 125 -7.90 -2.68 -6.31
CA ALA A 125 -9.04 -2.27 -7.13
C ALA A 125 -8.70 -2.16 -8.63
N MET A 126 -7.42 -2.11 -8.99
CA MET A 126 -6.96 -2.10 -10.38
C MET A 126 -6.95 -3.52 -10.96
N ALA A 127 -7.10 -3.66 -12.28
CA ALA A 127 -7.01 -4.96 -12.95
C ALA A 127 -5.62 -5.59 -12.76
N SER A 128 -4.58 -4.79 -12.76
CA SER A 128 -3.23 -5.17 -12.33
C SER A 128 -2.38 -3.93 -12.03
N SER A 129 -1.37 -4.13 -11.18
CA SER A 129 -0.31 -3.17 -10.93
C SER A 129 1.02 -3.91 -10.96
N THR A 130 1.93 -3.48 -11.83
CA THR A 130 3.22 -4.16 -12.05
C THR A 130 4.35 -3.14 -11.98
N LEU A 131 5.31 -3.39 -11.11
CA LEU A 131 6.57 -2.64 -11.07
C LEU A 131 7.60 -3.35 -11.93
N THR A 132 8.21 -2.62 -12.84
CA THR A 132 9.34 -3.08 -13.66
C THR A 132 10.57 -2.26 -13.30
N LEU A 133 11.69 -2.93 -13.05
CA LEU A 133 12.98 -2.30 -12.80
C LEU A 133 13.94 -2.67 -13.95
N ASN A 134 14.49 -1.63 -14.61
CA ASN A 134 15.46 -1.77 -15.69
C ASN A 134 16.79 -1.16 -15.23
N PHE A 135 17.80 -1.99 -15.06
CA PHE A 135 19.09 -1.53 -14.57
C PHE A 135 20.27 -2.31 -15.17
N THR A 136 21.43 -1.72 -15.07
CA THR A 136 22.70 -2.33 -15.49
C THR A 136 23.61 -2.45 -14.27
N THR A 137 24.21 -3.62 -14.07
CA THR A 137 25.15 -3.86 -12.98
C THR A 137 26.24 -4.83 -13.40
N ASN A 138 27.46 -4.60 -12.90
CA ASN A 138 28.58 -5.54 -13.00
C ASN A 138 28.65 -6.50 -11.81
N THR A 139 27.82 -6.28 -10.78
CA THR A 139 27.70 -7.22 -9.65
C THR A 139 26.99 -8.47 -10.13
N VAL A 140 27.61 -9.62 -9.92
CA VAL A 140 26.97 -10.92 -10.21
C VAL A 140 25.94 -11.20 -9.13
N PRO A 141 24.64 -11.29 -9.48
CA PRO A 141 23.62 -11.56 -8.48
C PRO A 141 23.74 -12.95 -7.87
N ASN A 142 23.43 -13.05 -6.57
CA ASN A 142 23.27 -14.31 -5.87
C ASN A 142 22.07 -14.23 -4.92
N PRO A 143 20.95 -14.90 -5.21
CA PRO A 143 20.71 -15.81 -6.34
C PRO A 143 20.62 -15.11 -7.70
N ASN A 144 20.85 -15.86 -8.77
CA ASN A 144 20.69 -15.44 -10.15
C ASN A 144 19.59 -16.29 -10.82
N PRO A 145 18.52 -15.69 -11.38
CA PRO A 145 18.29 -14.25 -11.53
C PRO A 145 17.90 -13.57 -10.20
N PRO A 146 18.20 -12.27 -10.05
CA PRO A 146 17.68 -11.48 -8.95
C PRO A 146 16.16 -11.28 -9.12
N VAL A 147 15.49 -10.94 -8.03
CA VAL A 147 14.03 -10.73 -8.01
C VAL A 147 13.68 -9.42 -7.31
N ILE A 148 12.50 -8.88 -7.60
CA ILE A 148 11.93 -7.79 -6.82
C ILE A 148 11.26 -8.40 -5.58
N GLU A 149 11.56 -7.85 -4.41
CA GLU A 149 10.98 -8.21 -3.13
C GLU A 149 10.25 -7.00 -2.52
N PHE A 150 9.27 -7.26 -1.67
CA PHE A 150 8.64 -6.22 -0.86
C PHE A 150 9.36 -6.15 0.50
N ALA A 151 9.86 -4.97 0.86
CA ALA A 151 10.48 -4.75 2.16
C ALA A 151 9.45 -4.18 3.13
N ASP A 152 9.07 -4.98 4.11
CA ASP A 152 8.19 -4.60 5.21
C ASP A 152 9.03 -4.08 6.37
N VAL A 153 8.86 -2.80 6.69
CA VAL A 153 9.58 -2.13 7.76
C VAL A 153 8.61 -1.93 8.92
N SER A 154 8.69 -2.75 9.93
CA SER A 154 7.83 -2.69 11.10
C SER A 154 8.63 -2.81 12.40
N ASN A 155 8.37 -1.93 13.36
CA ASN A 155 9.02 -1.90 14.68
C ASN A 155 10.56 -1.91 14.63
N GLY A 156 11.14 -1.24 13.63
CA GLY A 156 12.59 -1.17 13.44
C GLY A 156 13.22 -2.43 12.85
N ALA A 157 12.43 -3.46 12.55
CA ALA A 157 12.86 -4.65 11.83
C ALA A 157 12.44 -4.56 10.35
N VAL A 158 13.27 -5.13 9.46
CA VAL A 158 12.97 -5.23 8.03
C VAL A 158 12.84 -6.69 7.65
N THR A 159 11.71 -7.03 7.07
CA THR A 159 11.49 -8.36 6.47
C THR A 159 11.29 -8.23 4.97
N TYR A 160 11.79 -9.19 4.21
CA TYR A 160 11.67 -9.19 2.76
C TYR A 160 10.73 -10.31 2.33
N LYS A 161 9.65 -9.92 1.65
CA LYS A 161 8.60 -10.83 1.19
C LYS A 161 8.74 -11.05 -0.31
N SER A 162 8.66 -12.30 -0.74
CA SER A 162 8.62 -12.64 -2.15
C SER A 162 7.32 -12.14 -2.77
N LEU A 163 7.41 -11.61 -3.98
CA LEU A 163 6.28 -11.15 -4.79
C LEU A 163 6.00 -12.13 -5.92
N THR A 164 4.81 -12.04 -6.51
CA THR A 164 4.53 -12.69 -7.79
C THR A 164 5.35 -12.00 -8.86
N GLN A 165 6.33 -12.72 -9.43
CA GLN A 165 7.21 -12.19 -10.47
C GLN A 165 6.49 -12.19 -11.82
N GLY A 166 6.69 -11.13 -12.60
CA GLY A 166 6.29 -11.00 -13.99
C GLY A 166 7.37 -11.49 -14.96
N ALA A 167 7.16 -11.19 -16.24
CA ALA A 167 8.17 -11.43 -17.26
C ALA A 167 9.44 -10.64 -16.96
N SER A 168 10.58 -11.34 -16.91
CA SER A 168 11.87 -10.76 -16.55
C SER A 168 12.93 -11.18 -17.56
N TYR A 169 13.88 -10.28 -17.80
CA TYR A 169 15.09 -10.56 -18.57
C TYR A 169 16.29 -10.32 -17.66
N ALA A 170 17.13 -11.33 -17.50
CA ALA A 170 18.24 -11.29 -16.56
C ALA A 170 19.50 -11.84 -17.22
N THR A 171 20.12 -11.04 -18.08
CA THR A 171 21.42 -11.35 -18.70
C THR A 171 22.37 -10.20 -18.40
N ALA A 172 23.44 -10.52 -17.66
CA ALA A 172 24.45 -9.54 -17.31
C ALA A 172 25.01 -8.85 -18.56
N PRO A 173 25.28 -7.56 -18.51
CA PRO A 173 25.11 -6.68 -17.34
C PRO A 173 23.69 -6.07 -17.22
N ASN A 174 22.77 -6.38 -18.15
CA ASN A 174 21.47 -5.74 -18.26
C ASN A 174 20.37 -6.61 -17.65
N TYR A 175 19.55 -6.01 -16.82
CA TYR A 175 18.45 -6.65 -16.12
C TYR A 175 17.16 -5.90 -16.29
N THR A 176 16.09 -6.61 -16.60
CA THR A 176 14.71 -6.14 -16.53
C THR A 176 13.96 -7.09 -15.64
N LEU A 177 13.53 -6.64 -14.49
CA LEU A 177 12.77 -7.43 -13.51
C LEU A 177 11.38 -6.85 -13.40
N ALA A 178 10.36 -7.71 -13.29
CA ALA A 178 9.00 -7.29 -13.08
C ALA A 178 8.35 -8.07 -11.95
N ALA A 179 7.54 -7.40 -11.14
CA ALA A 179 6.77 -8.04 -10.08
C ALA A 179 5.43 -7.33 -9.87
N SER A 180 4.46 -8.06 -9.30
CA SER A 180 3.20 -7.47 -8.85
C SER A 180 3.47 -6.39 -7.80
N ALA A 181 2.81 -5.23 -7.93
CA ALA A 181 2.98 -4.07 -7.06
C ALA A 181 1.62 -3.49 -6.67
N GLN A 182 0.81 -4.29 -5.99
CA GLN A 182 -0.55 -3.93 -5.56
C GLN A 182 -0.58 -3.30 -4.16
N ASP A 183 0.50 -3.39 -3.40
CA ASP A 183 0.61 -2.81 -2.06
C ASP A 183 1.41 -1.50 -2.10
N SER A 184 1.03 -0.54 -1.26
CA SER A 184 1.86 0.62 -0.97
C SER A 184 3.03 0.22 -0.08
N GLY A 185 4.25 0.61 -0.43
CA GLY A 185 5.45 0.32 0.34
C GLY A 185 6.71 0.23 -0.50
N LEU A 186 7.72 -0.43 0.06
CA LEU A 186 9.06 -0.50 -0.52
C LEU A 186 9.25 -1.76 -1.36
N TYR A 187 9.68 -1.55 -2.59
CA TYR A 187 10.06 -2.58 -3.55
C TYR A 187 11.55 -2.54 -3.75
N VAL A 188 12.21 -3.65 -3.55
CA VAL A 188 13.67 -3.70 -3.49
C VAL A 188 14.25 -4.80 -4.35
N VAL A 189 15.48 -4.60 -4.80
CA VAL A 189 16.32 -5.66 -5.38
C VAL A 189 17.59 -5.77 -4.55
N ARG A 190 17.87 -6.97 -4.08
CA ARG A 190 19.12 -7.32 -3.42
C ARG A 190 19.93 -8.21 -4.36
N LEU A 191 21.06 -7.70 -4.81
CA LEU A 191 21.92 -8.45 -5.74
C LEU A 191 22.67 -9.58 -5.03
N THR A 192 22.96 -9.38 -3.75
CA THR A 192 23.58 -10.42 -2.88
C THR A 192 22.75 -10.57 -1.61
N LYS A 193 22.47 -11.82 -1.21
CA LYS A 193 21.67 -12.16 -0.02
C LYS A 193 22.46 -12.97 0.96
#